data_748a5e15f648988734b63e2788af8cb5
#
_entry.id   748a5e15f648988734b63e2788af8cb5
#
_cell.length_a   1.000
_cell.length_b   1.000
_cell.length_c   1.000
_cell.angle_alpha   90.00
_cell.angle_beta   90.00
_cell.angle_gamma   90.00
#
_symmetry.space_group_name_H-M   'P 1'
#
loop_
_entity.id
_entity.type
_entity.pdbx_description
1 polymer ?
#
loop_
_entity_poly.entity_id
_entity_poly.type
_entity_poly.pdbx_seq_one_letter_code
_entity_poly.pdbx_strand_id
1 'polypeptide(L)'
;MKRKRVIVTGAAGFIGSALVRKLIAETDASVLVVDKLTYAGVPESLKVVGLDPATLASSNPRLAFLKADICDQTAMDEAFAAFRPEAIFHLAAESHVDRSIDGPGEFIRTNVTGTATLLQAALKYWKTLDASAQADFRFQHISTDEVYGSLGETGFFTEKTPYAPHSPYSASKAASDHLVRAWHDTYGLPTLITNCSNNYGPYHFPEKLIPLIILNCLDGKPLPVYGRGANVRDWLFVDDHAAALMLVNEKGVPGETYNVGGHNERTNLEVVQTVCRILDELRPRADGSKYESLITYVADRPGHDLRYAIDPAKLMNELGWKPTRTFDTGIRETVQWYLDNAWWWGPIHEKKYAGERLGTIKR
;
A
#
# COMPACT_ATOMS: atom_id res chain seq x y z
N MET A 1 -17.27 -8.04 8.95
CA MET A 1 -17.12 -6.63 9.40
C MET A 1 -18.45 -6.06 9.80
N LYS A 2 -18.54 -5.42 10.96
CA LYS A 2 -19.78 -4.84 11.53
C LYS A 2 -20.26 -3.60 10.75
N ARG A 3 -19.32 -2.79 10.24
CA ARG A 3 -19.58 -1.52 9.56
C ARG A 3 -20.07 -1.72 8.14
N LYS A 4 -21.17 -1.04 7.80
CA LYS A 4 -21.91 -1.24 6.54
C LYS A 4 -21.58 -0.24 5.45
N ARG A 5 -21.08 0.97 5.79
CA ARG A 5 -20.69 2.01 4.84
C ARG A 5 -19.24 2.41 5.07
N VAL A 6 -18.40 2.16 4.08
CA VAL A 6 -16.95 2.31 4.19
C VAL A 6 -16.42 3.19 3.07
N ILE A 7 -15.66 4.22 3.41
CA ILE A 7 -14.85 4.96 2.43
C ILE A 7 -13.44 4.34 2.39
N VAL A 8 -12.94 4.09 1.19
CA VAL A 8 -11.55 3.68 0.96
C VAL A 8 -10.89 4.72 0.05
N THR A 9 -9.95 5.49 0.56
CA THR A 9 -9.18 6.45 -0.25
C THR A 9 -7.94 5.78 -0.82
N GLY A 10 -7.50 6.19 -2.02
CA GLY A 10 -6.39 5.53 -2.71
C GLY A 10 -6.73 4.11 -3.18
N ALA A 11 -8.01 3.85 -3.41
CA ALA A 11 -8.53 2.52 -3.64
C ALA A 11 -8.30 1.98 -5.06
N ALA A 12 -7.93 2.82 -6.02
CA ALA A 12 -7.45 2.37 -7.34
C ALA A 12 -5.94 1.99 -7.31
N GLY A 13 -5.27 2.23 -6.20
CA GLY A 13 -3.89 1.78 -5.96
C GLY A 13 -3.81 0.30 -5.59
N PHE A 14 -2.58 -0.20 -5.38
CA PHE A 14 -2.28 -1.61 -5.12
C PHE A 14 -3.00 -2.18 -3.89
N ILE A 15 -2.66 -1.69 -2.70
CA ILE A 15 -3.22 -2.18 -1.43
C ILE A 15 -4.70 -1.82 -1.32
N GLY A 16 -5.07 -0.60 -1.75
CA GLY A 16 -6.45 -0.14 -1.70
C GLY A 16 -7.39 -0.99 -2.54
N SER A 17 -6.98 -1.40 -3.76
CA SER A 17 -7.80 -2.27 -4.60
C SER A 17 -7.94 -3.69 -4.03
N ALA A 18 -6.88 -4.22 -3.39
CA ALA A 18 -6.96 -5.51 -2.69
C ALA A 18 -7.96 -5.45 -1.53
N LEU A 19 -7.92 -4.37 -0.73
CA LEU A 19 -8.88 -4.15 0.35
C LEU A 19 -10.33 -4.05 -0.17
N VAL A 20 -10.56 -3.28 -1.25
CA VAL A 20 -11.92 -3.16 -1.85
C VAL A 20 -12.42 -4.50 -2.35
N ARG A 21 -11.59 -5.27 -3.07
CA ARG A 21 -11.96 -6.62 -3.53
C ARG A 21 -12.35 -7.51 -2.36
N LYS A 22 -11.57 -7.50 -1.29
CA LYS A 22 -11.84 -8.29 -0.09
C LYS A 22 -13.09 -7.84 0.65
N LEU A 23 -13.32 -6.53 0.83
CA LEU A 23 -14.53 -5.98 1.43
C LEU A 23 -15.80 -6.42 0.67
N ILE A 24 -15.78 -6.32 -0.65
CA ILE A 24 -16.92 -6.71 -1.49
C ILE A 24 -17.16 -8.23 -1.47
N ALA A 25 -16.11 -9.04 -1.44
CA ALA A 25 -16.21 -10.49 -1.44
C ALA A 25 -16.63 -11.09 -0.09
N GLU A 26 -16.13 -10.53 1.03
CA GLU A 26 -16.24 -11.15 2.34
C GLU A 26 -17.20 -10.44 3.31
N THR A 27 -17.80 -9.32 2.89
CA THR A 27 -18.73 -8.55 3.75
C THR A 27 -19.94 -8.06 2.96
N ASP A 28 -20.95 -7.56 3.70
CA ASP A 28 -22.12 -6.86 3.10
C ASP A 28 -21.90 -5.34 3.02
N ALA A 29 -20.71 -4.84 3.24
CA ALA A 29 -20.45 -3.41 3.25
C ALA A 29 -20.64 -2.77 1.87
N SER A 30 -21.22 -1.58 1.86
CA SER A 30 -21.16 -0.67 0.72
C SER A 30 -19.86 0.12 0.79
N VAL A 31 -19.15 0.23 -0.32
CA VAL A 31 -17.84 0.84 -0.42
C VAL A 31 -17.90 2.05 -1.37
N LEU A 32 -17.49 3.22 -0.86
CA LEU A 32 -17.17 4.37 -1.69
C LEU A 32 -15.66 4.42 -1.89
N VAL A 33 -15.23 4.21 -3.12
CA VAL A 33 -13.85 4.42 -3.57
C VAL A 33 -13.62 5.89 -3.80
N VAL A 34 -12.60 6.47 -3.20
CA VAL A 34 -12.14 7.84 -3.47
C VAL A 34 -10.71 7.78 -3.98
N ASP A 35 -10.48 8.20 -5.23
CA ASP A 35 -9.16 8.19 -5.83
C ASP A 35 -9.01 9.34 -6.84
N LYS A 36 -7.84 9.96 -6.85
CA LYS A 36 -7.50 11.04 -7.79
C LYS A 36 -7.12 10.50 -9.17
N LEU A 37 -6.78 9.21 -9.26
CA LEU A 37 -6.27 8.53 -10.45
C LEU A 37 -4.98 9.18 -10.98
N THR A 38 -3.98 9.26 -10.11
CA THR A 38 -2.61 9.61 -10.51
C THR A 38 -1.96 8.47 -11.30
N TYR A 39 -0.67 8.52 -11.53
CA TYR A 39 0.04 7.54 -12.36
C TYR A 39 -0.13 6.07 -11.89
N ALA A 40 -0.19 5.83 -10.59
CA ALA A 40 -0.35 4.49 -10.00
C ALA A 40 -1.80 4.08 -9.71
N GLY A 41 -2.75 4.98 -9.95
CA GLY A 41 -4.19 4.68 -9.87
C GLY A 41 -4.62 3.89 -11.10
N VAL A 42 -5.02 2.61 -10.90
CA VAL A 42 -5.38 1.67 -11.97
C VAL A 42 -6.78 1.11 -11.68
N PRO A 43 -7.86 1.80 -12.17
CA PRO A 43 -9.23 1.37 -11.90
C PRO A 43 -9.56 -0.02 -12.45
N GLU A 44 -8.79 -0.51 -13.44
CA GLU A 44 -8.86 -1.89 -13.95
C GLU A 44 -8.71 -2.95 -12.86
N SER A 45 -7.99 -2.61 -11.77
CA SER A 45 -7.82 -3.50 -10.59
C SER A 45 -9.14 -3.77 -9.85
N LEU A 46 -10.18 -2.97 -10.10
CA LEU A 46 -11.51 -3.10 -9.51
C LEU A 46 -12.56 -3.67 -10.48
N LYS A 47 -12.17 -3.99 -11.73
CA LYS A 47 -13.08 -4.56 -12.74
C LYS A 47 -13.73 -5.85 -12.24
N VAL A 48 -13.00 -6.69 -11.53
CA VAL A 48 -13.48 -7.99 -11.01
C VAL A 48 -14.59 -7.85 -9.95
N VAL A 49 -14.77 -6.67 -9.35
CA VAL A 49 -15.83 -6.37 -8.40
C VAL A 49 -16.94 -5.50 -8.98
N GLY A 50 -16.95 -5.32 -10.29
CA GLY A 50 -18.04 -4.69 -11.04
C GLY A 50 -17.81 -3.23 -11.41
N LEU A 51 -16.62 -2.67 -11.23
CA LEU A 51 -16.29 -1.32 -11.72
C LEU A 51 -16.01 -1.36 -13.22
N ASP A 52 -16.63 -0.45 -13.99
CA ASP A 52 -16.20 -0.15 -15.35
C ASP A 52 -15.06 0.88 -15.31
N PRO A 53 -13.83 0.51 -15.72
CA PRO A 53 -12.69 1.41 -15.65
C PRO A 53 -12.79 2.65 -16.55
N ALA A 54 -13.56 2.56 -17.64
CA ALA A 54 -13.70 3.64 -18.60
C ALA A 54 -14.63 4.76 -18.11
N THR A 55 -15.73 4.37 -17.47
CA THR A 55 -16.77 5.31 -17.01
C THR A 55 -16.75 5.55 -15.51
N LEU A 56 -16.02 4.72 -14.75
CA LEU A 56 -16.01 4.65 -13.29
C LEU A 56 -17.40 4.32 -12.68
N ALA A 57 -18.34 3.90 -13.51
CA ALA A 57 -19.62 3.38 -13.05
C ALA A 57 -19.49 1.95 -12.54
N SER A 58 -20.34 1.57 -11.60
CA SER A 58 -20.33 0.21 -11.06
C SER A 58 -21.64 -0.53 -11.37
N SER A 59 -21.51 -1.77 -11.83
CA SER A 59 -22.63 -2.71 -11.92
C SER A 59 -22.94 -3.35 -10.56
N ASN A 60 -22.03 -3.24 -9.59
CA ASN A 60 -22.24 -3.70 -8.22
C ASN A 60 -22.91 -2.60 -7.39
N PRO A 61 -24.14 -2.79 -6.88
CA PRO A 61 -24.86 -1.75 -6.13
C PRO A 61 -24.18 -1.37 -4.80
N ARG A 62 -23.23 -2.17 -4.33
CA ARG A 62 -22.46 -1.90 -3.12
C ARG A 62 -21.13 -1.17 -3.37
N LEU A 63 -20.81 -0.85 -4.62
CA LEU A 63 -19.59 -0.16 -5.00
C LEU A 63 -19.89 1.14 -5.73
N ALA A 64 -19.35 2.23 -5.24
CA ALA A 64 -19.38 3.54 -5.90
C ALA A 64 -17.96 4.10 -6.04
N PHE A 65 -17.73 4.92 -7.04
CA PHE A 65 -16.43 5.57 -7.29
C PHE A 65 -16.59 7.09 -7.33
N LEU A 66 -15.79 7.79 -6.55
CA LEU A 66 -15.64 9.24 -6.60
C LEU A 66 -14.21 9.58 -7.04
N LYS A 67 -14.07 10.16 -8.23
CA LYS A 67 -12.79 10.70 -8.66
C LYS A 67 -12.56 12.05 -8.01
N ALA A 68 -11.76 12.11 -6.97
CA ALA A 68 -11.47 13.33 -6.21
C ALA A 68 -10.07 13.31 -5.59
N ASP A 69 -9.51 14.51 -5.37
CA ASP A 69 -8.29 14.73 -4.60
C ASP A 69 -8.66 14.86 -3.12
N ILE A 70 -7.98 14.10 -2.24
CA ILE A 70 -8.19 14.21 -0.78
C ILE A 70 -7.80 15.59 -0.21
N CYS A 71 -7.07 16.39 -0.98
CA CYS A 71 -6.76 17.79 -0.65
C CYS A 71 -7.93 18.75 -0.93
N ASP A 72 -9.00 18.30 -1.60
CA ASP A 72 -10.19 19.09 -1.85
C ASP A 72 -11.18 18.97 -0.68
N GLN A 73 -11.19 20.01 0.19
CA GLN A 73 -12.04 20.02 1.37
C GLN A 73 -13.53 19.94 1.01
N THR A 74 -13.97 20.64 -0.04
CA THR A 74 -15.38 20.64 -0.45
C THR A 74 -15.82 19.27 -0.92
N ALA A 75 -15.03 18.63 -1.79
CA ALA A 75 -15.31 17.28 -2.27
C ALA A 75 -15.35 16.26 -1.13
N MET A 76 -14.44 16.37 -0.15
CA MET A 76 -14.44 15.49 1.02
C MET A 76 -15.66 15.72 1.92
N ASP A 77 -16.00 16.96 2.22
CA ASP A 77 -17.21 17.29 3.01
C ASP A 77 -18.48 16.75 2.36
N GLU A 78 -18.63 16.93 1.04
CA GLU A 78 -19.77 16.41 0.27
C GLU A 78 -19.81 14.88 0.26
N ALA A 79 -18.65 14.22 0.08
CA ALA A 79 -18.57 12.76 0.12
C ALA A 79 -19.02 12.18 1.47
N PHE A 80 -18.59 12.78 2.58
CA PHE A 80 -19.00 12.36 3.92
C PHE A 80 -20.50 12.61 4.16
N ALA A 81 -21.02 13.77 3.77
CA ALA A 81 -22.43 14.12 3.94
C ALA A 81 -23.36 13.19 3.13
N ALA A 82 -23.00 12.89 1.87
CA ALA A 82 -23.81 12.07 0.98
C ALA A 82 -23.71 10.58 1.32
N PHE A 83 -22.51 10.05 1.51
CA PHE A 83 -22.30 8.62 1.74
C PHE A 83 -22.54 8.19 3.19
N ARG A 84 -22.32 9.08 4.17
CA ARG A 84 -22.49 8.85 5.61
C ARG A 84 -21.71 7.63 6.12
N PRO A 85 -20.37 7.63 6.00
CA PRO A 85 -19.54 6.46 6.32
C PRO A 85 -19.56 6.12 7.80
N GLU A 86 -19.40 4.84 8.11
CA GLU A 86 -19.16 4.30 9.46
C GLU A 86 -17.69 4.02 9.69
N ALA A 87 -16.92 3.85 8.60
CA ALA A 87 -15.47 3.72 8.66
C ALA A 87 -14.79 4.33 7.43
N ILE A 88 -13.56 4.77 7.64
CA ILE A 88 -12.63 5.22 6.60
C ILE A 88 -11.36 4.39 6.67
N PHE A 89 -10.92 3.87 5.52
CA PHE A 89 -9.56 3.36 5.31
C PHE A 89 -8.82 4.38 4.46
N HIS A 90 -7.86 5.05 5.04
CA HIS A 90 -7.10 6.11 4.38
C HIS A 90 -5.77 5.58 3.84
N LEU A 91 -5.78 5.16 2.55
CA LEU A 91 -4.60 4.67 1.83
C LEU A 91 -4.10 5.67 0.76
N ALA A 92 -4.86 6.73 0.46
CA ALA A 92 -4.41 7.72 -0.51
C ALA A 92 -3.11 8.38 -0.07
N ALA A 93 -2.05 8.18 -0.85
CA ALA A 93 -0.73 8.73 -0.60
C ALA A 93 0.13 8.67 -1.87
N GLU A 94 1.07 9.58 -2.00
CA GLU A 94 2.24 9.37 -2.85
C GLU A 94 3.21 8.42 -2.11
N SER A 95 3.70 7.36 -2.78
CA SER A 95 4.34 6.23 -2.07
C SER A 95 5.67 5.75 -2.67
N HIS A 96 6.15 6.31 -3.78
CA HIS A 96 7.40 5.87 -4.40
C HIS A 96 8.58 6.69 -3.90
N VAL A 97 9.49 6.06 -3.13
CA VAL A 97 10.64 6.75 -2.51
C VAL A 97 11.48 7.51 -3.53
N ASP A 98 11.83 6.87 -4.67
CA ASP A 98 12.66 7.51 -5.70
C ASP A 98 11.98 8.76 -6.29
N ARG A 99 10.65 8.72 -6.52
CA ARG A 99 9.87 9.91 -6.92
C ARG A 99 9.88 11.00 -5.86
N SER A 100 9.95 10.64 -4.57
CA SER A 100 10.02 11.63 -3.50
C SER A 100 11.33 12.40 -3.47
N ILE A 101 12.41 11.80 -3.99
CA ILE A 101 13.71 12.45 -4.15
C ILE A 101 13.66 13.49 -5.27
N ASP A 102 12.98 13.14 -6.38
CA ASP A 102 12.86 14.03 -7.55
C ASP A 102 11.84 15.16 -7.32
N GLY A 103 10.73 14.91 -6.57
CA GLY A 103 9.65 15.86 -6.38
C GLY A 103 8.99 15.80 -4.99
N PRO A 104 9.66 16.22 -3.91
CA PRO A 104 9.15 16.08 -2.54
C PRO A 104 7.88 16.88 -2.25
N GLY A 105 7.62 17.96 -2.99
CA GLY A 105 6.48 18.84 -2.76
C GLY A 105 5.12 18.14 -2.88
N GLU A 106 4.95 17.24 -3.86
CA GLU A 106 3.69 16.49 -4.03
C GLU A 106 3.46 15.48 -2.89
N PHE A 107 4.53 14.92 -2.32
CA PHE A 107 4.46 14.04 -1.14
C PHE A 107 3.97 14.81 0.09
N ILE A 108 4.48 16.02 0.33
CA ILE A 108 4.01 16.88 1.42
C ILE A 108 2.55 17.29 1.19
N ARG A 109 2.22 17.72 -0.02
CA ARG A 109 0.86 18.12 -0.36
C ARG A 109 -0.13 16.96 -0.15
N THR A 110 0.13 15.81 -0.76
CA THR A 110 -0.80 14.67 -0.70
C THR A 110 -0.81 14.02 0.67
N ASN A 111 0.38 13.65 1.21
CA ASN A 111 0.44 12.83 2.41
C ASN A 111 0.16 13.65 3.69
N VAL A 112 0.59 14.91 3.75
CA VAL A 112 0.40 15.75 4.94
C VAL A 112 -0.87 16.59 4.84
N THR A 113 -0.95 17.47 3.83
CA THR A 113 -2.11 18.36 3.67
C THR A 113 -3.38 17.58 3.35
N GLY A 114 -3.30 16.58 2.44
CA GLY A 114 -4.44 15.73 2.11
C GLY A 114 -4.96 14.93 3.30
N THR A 115 -4.06 14.38 4.14
CA THR A 115 -4.46 13.72 5.40
C THR A 115 -5.14 14.70 6.36
N ALA A 116 -4.59 15.91 6.53
CA ALA A 116 -5.19 16.93 7.39
C ALA A 116 -6.60 17.32 6.90
N THR A 117 -6.78 17.52 5.59
CA THR A 117 -8.07 17.82 4.96
C THR A 117 -9.09 16.72 5.21
N LEU A 118 -8.69 15.46 4.99
CA LEU A 118 -9.57 14.30 5.19
C LEU A 118 -9.94 14.12 6.67
N LEU A 119 -8.99 14.33 7.59
CA LEU A 119 -9.23 14.32 9.04
C LEU A 119 -10.21 15.41 9.45
N GLN A 120 -10.12 16.60 8.85
CA GLN A 120 -11.02 17.70 9.12
C GLN A 120 -12.45 17.41 8.65
N ALA A 121 -12.62 16.85 7.45
CA ALA A 121 -13.91 16.41 6.93
C ALA A 121 -14.52 15.30 7.82
N ALA A 122 -13.69 14.32 8.22
CA ALA A 122 -14.10 13.24 9.11
C ALA A 122 -14.56 13.75 10.46
N LEU A 123 -13.81 14.68 11.08
CA LEU A 123 -14.16 15.28 12.36
C LEU A 123 -15.45 16.09 12.29
N LYS A 124 -15.62 16.90 11.24
CA LYS A 124 -16.84 17.68 10.99
C LYS A 124 -18.06 16.77 10.91
N TYR A 125 -17.98 15.71 10.10
CA TYR A 125 -19.01 14.71 9.96
C TYR A 125 -19.28 13.95 11.28
N TRP A 126 -18.23 13.44 11.94
CA TRP A 126 -18.33 12.68 13.18
C TRP A 126 -19.06 13.44 14.27
N LYS A 127 -18.85 14.75 14.41
CA LYS A 127 -19.56 15.61 15.36
C LYS A 127 -21.07 15.72 15.08
N THR A 128 -21.55 15.36 13.91
CA THR A 128 -23.00 15.33 13.58
C THR A 128 -23.68 14.03 13.98
N LEU A 129 -22.91 13.01 14.35
CA LEU A 129 -23.42 11.68 14.72
C LEU A 129 -23.92 11.66 16.17
N ASP A 130 -24.85 10.77 16.48
CA ASP A 130 -25.21 10.47 17.85
C ASP A 130 -24.07 9.74 18.60
N ALA A 131 -24.16 9.66 19.91
CA ALA A 131 -23.09 9.11 20.76
C ALA A 131 -22.76 7.64 20.42
N SER A 132 -23.72 6.82 20.03
CA SER A 132 -23.51 5.41 19.64
C SER A 132 -22.75 5.32 18.32
N ALA A 133 -23.17 6.08 17.31
CA ALA A 133 -22.52 6.13 16.02
C ALA A 133 -21.11 6.75 16.12
N GLN A 134 -20.92 7.75 17.00
CA GLN A 134 -19.59 8.31 17.30
C GLN A 134 -18.63 7.24 17.88
N ALA A 135 -19.10 6.43 18.82
CA ALA A 135 -18.31 5.38 19.46
C ALA A 135 -17.95 4.24 18.48
N ASP A 136 -18.85 3.95 17.52
CA ASP A 136 -18.64 2.91 16.51
C ASP A 136 -17.84 3.38 15.29
N PHE A 137 -17.70 4.69 15.07
CA PHE A 137 -16.95 5.24 13.94
C PHE A 137 -15.46 4.91 14.00
N ARG A 138 -14.82 4.69 12.85
CA ARG A 138 -13.36 4.47 12.76
C ARG A 138 -12.74 5.23 11.59
N PHE A 139 -11.66 5.94 11.89
CA PHE A 139 -10.74 6.49 10.89
C PHE A 139 -9.43 5.72 10.97
N GLN A 140 -9.18 4.81 10.04
CA GLN A 140 -7.95 4.03 10.00
C GLN A 140 -7.00 4.60 8.95
N HIS A 141 -5.83 5.01 9.41
CA HIS A 141 -4.74 5.50 8.57
C HIS A 141 -3.73 4.39 8.30
N ILE A 142 -3.40 4.19 7.03
CA ILE A 142 -2.44 3.18 6.60
C ILE A 142 -1.10 3.86 6.34
N SER A 143 -0.09 3.49 7.13
CA SER A 143 1.27 3.99 7.09
C SER A 143 2.27 2.90 6.71
N THR A 144 3.53 3.11 6.97
CA THR A 144 4.66 2.26 6.57
C THR A 144 5.65 2.10 7.72
N ASP A 145 6.39 1.02 7.73
CA ASP A 145 7.53 0.80 8.65
C ASP A 145 8.72 1.73 8.37
N GLU A 146 8.78 2.35 7.18
CA GLU A 146 9.83 3.32 6.83
C GLU A 146 9.82 4.57 7.74
N VAL A 147 8.75 4.83 8.47
CA VAL A 147 8.69 5.93 9.45
C VAL A 147 9.62 5.71 10.64
N TYR A 148 9.97 4.46 10.93
CA TYR A 148 10.87 4.12 12.04
C TYR A 148 12.35 4.32 11.71
N GLY A 149 12.71 4.49 10.43
CA GLY A 149 14.08 4.63 9.97
C GLY A 149 14.73 3.31 9.60
N SER A 150 16.03 3.13 9.87
CA SER A 150 16.80 1.96 9.49
C SER A 150 17.26 1.16 10.71
N LEU A 151 17.10 -0.16 10.65
CA LEU A 151 17.69 -1.09 11.62
C LEU A 151 19.14 -1.42 11.25
N GLY A 152 19.92 -1.81 12.27
CA GLY A 152 21.19 -2.51 12.08
C GLY A 152 20.96 -3.98 11.70
N GLU A 153 21.94 -4.83 12.05
CA GLU A 153 21.91 -6.26 11.70
C GLU A 153 20.81 -7.05 12.43
N THR A 154 20.38 -6.57 13.59
CA THR A 154 19.43 -7.27 14.48
C THR A 154 18.30 -6.34 14.96
N GLY A 155 17.30 -6.91 15.63
CA GLY A 155 16.18 -6.19 16.22
C GLY A 155 14.98 -6.05 15.26
N PHE A 156 13.90 -5.48 15.80
CA PHE A 156 12.64 -5.24 15.09
C PHE A 156 12.06 -3.89 15.47
N PHE A 157 11.36 -3.26 14.54
CA PHE A 157 10.50 -2.11 14.85
C PHE A 157 9.26 -2.57 15.59
N THR A 158 9.01 -2.00 16.74
CA THR A 158 7.77 -2.16 17.50
C THR A 158 6.98 -0.86 17.44
N GLU A 159 5.73 -0.86 17.88
CA GLU A 159 4.89 0.35 17.94
C GLU A 159 5.44 1.41 18.91
N LYS A 160 6.41 1.03 19.77
CA LYS A 160 7.12 1.94 20.70
C LYS A 160 8.43 2.48 20.14
N THR A 161 8.87 2.02 18.98
CA THR A 161 10.10 2.51 18.32
C THR A 161 9.89 3.98 17.93
N PRO A 162 10.79 4.89 18.32
CA PRO A 162 10.72 6.29 17.88
C PRO A 162 10.82 6.42 16.36
N TYR A 163 10.10 7.37 15.78
CA TYR A 163 10.19 7.67 14.36
C TYR A 163 11.50 8.38 14.03
N ALA A 164 12.20 7.89 13.01
CA ALA A 164 13.46 8.44 12.49
C ALA A 164 13.53 8.32 10.94
N PRO A 165 12.58 8.89 10.20
CA PRO A 165 12.48 8.71 8.74
C PRO A 165 13.65 9.37 8.00
N HIS A 166 14.18 8.71 6.95
CA HIS A 166 15.35 9.18 6.18
C HIS A 166 15.03 9.64 4.76
N SER A 167 13.81 9.48 4.27
CA SER A 167 13.41 9.93 2.92
C SER A 167 12.29 10.98 2.99
N PRO A 168 12.09 11.82 1.95
CA PRO A 168 10.95 12.73 1.91
C PRO A 168 9.61 11.99 1.99
N TYR A 169 9.50 10.79 1.38
CA TYR A 169 8.34 9.93 1.51
C TYR A 169 8.09 9.53 2.97
N SER A 170 9.05 8.87 3.61
CA SER A 170 8.89 8.39 4.99
C SER A 170 8.67 9.54 5.98
N ALA A 171 9.31 10.69 5.79
CA ALA A 171 9.08 11.90 6.58
C ALA A 171 7.64 12.43 6.43
N SER A 172 7.08 12.43 5.21
CA SER A 172 5.70 12.83 4.96
C SER A 172 4.69 11.87 5.59
N LYS A 173 4.99 10.55 5.60
CA LYS A 173 4.17 9.54 6.27
C LYS A 173 4.23 9.68 7.80
N ALA A 174 5.41 9.89 8.37
CA ALA A 174 5.57 10.16 9.80
C ALA A 174 4.77 11.42 10.23
N ALA A 175 4.80 12.48 9.42
CA ALA A 175 4.01 13.69 9.67
C ALA A 175 2.50 13.39 9.66
N SER A 176 1.99 12.59 8.69
CA SER A 176 0.58 12.21 8.66
C SER A 176 0.18 11.33 9.85
N ASP A 177 1.03 10.41 10.29
CA ASP A 177 0.79 9.60 11.49
C ASP A 177 0.63 10.49 12.74
N HIS A 178 1.49 11.50 12.89
CA HIS A 178 1.39 12.46 13.99
C HIS A 178 0.10 13.29 13.93
N LEU A 179 -0.36 13.69 12.74
CA LEU A 179 -1.64 14.36 12.59
C LEU A 179 -2.80 13.46 13.03
N VAL A 180 -2.80 12.19 12.62
CA VAL A 180 -3.85 11.22 12.99
C VAL A 180 -3.92 11.03 14.51
N ARG A 181 -2.76 10.90 15.19
CA ARG A 181 -2.70 10.86 16.66
C ARG A 181 -3.22 12.14 17.30
N ALA A 182 -2.79 13.29 16.78
CA ALA A 182 -3.23 14.58 17.31
C ALA A 182 -4.75 14.78 17.20
N TRP A 183 -5.40 14.28 16.13
CA TRP A 183 -6.87 14.31 16.01
C TRP A 183 -7.57 13.43 17.04
N HIS A 184 -6.98 12.29 17.38
CA HIS A 184 -7.47 11.45 18.47
C HIS A 184 -7.32 12.17 19.82
N ASP A 185 -6.11 12.57 20.15
CA ASP A 185 -5.79 13.13 21.48
C ASP A 185 -6.47 14.47 21.75
N THR A 186 -6.61 15.31 20.71
CA THR A 186 -7.17 16.66 20.87
C THR A 186 -8.69 16.68 20.74
N TYR A 187 -9.25 15.89 19.81
CA TYR A 187 -10.66 15.98 19.46
C TYR A 187 -11.47 14.74 19.79
N GLY A 188 -10.82 13.65 20.22
CA GLY A 188 -11.47 12.37 20.54
C GLY A 188 -11.93 11.60 19.32
N LEU A 189 -11.49 11.96 18.10
CA LEU A 189 -11.86 11.21 16.89
C LEU A 189 -11.34 9.76 17.00
N PRO A 190 -12.17 8.73 16.80
CA PRO A 190 -11.74 7.33 16.94
C PRO A 190 -10.81 6.91 15.80
N THR A 191 -9.53 7.24 15.91
CA THR A 191 -8.50 6.93 14.89
C THR A 191 -7.76 5.63 15.20
N LEU A 192 -7.22 5.01 14.15
CA LEU A 192 -6.33 3.85 14.19
C LEU A 192 -5.18 4.09 13.21
N ILE A 193 -3.98 3.62 13.54
CA ILE A 193 -2.83 3.65 12.64
C ILE A 193 -2.34 2.22 12.41
N THR A 194 -1.99 1.88 11.17
CA THR A 194 -1.28 0.64 10.85
C THR A 194 0.00 0.97 10.11
N ASN A 195 1.14 0.47 10.61
CA ASN A 195 2.43 0.56 9.91
C ASN A 195 2.73 -0.81 9.29
N CYS A 196 2.85 -0.86 7.96
CA CYS A 196 3.06 -2.13 7.26
C CYS A 196 4.46 -2.25 6.70
N SER A 197 4.94 -3.50 6.60
CA SER A 197 6.14 -3.87 5.86
C SER A 197 5.92 -3.81 4.34
N ASN A 198 6.95 -4.16 3.55
CA ASN A 198 6.87 -4.13 2.09
C ASN A 198 5.81 -5.11 1.57
N ASN A 199 4.85 -4.59 0.83
CA ASN A 199 3.78 -5.39 0.25
C ASN A 199 4.15 -5.93 -1.13
N TYR A 200 3.66 -7.15 -1.45
CA TYR A 200 3.77 -7.75 -2.78
C TYR A 200 2.52 -8.58 -3.08
N GLY A 201 2.30 -8.89 -4.37
CA GLY A 201 1.15 -9.68 -4.79
C GLY A 201 0.56 -9.22 -6.13
N PRO A 202 -0.62 -9.76 -6.49
CA PRO A 202 -1.40 -9.36 -7.66
C PRO A 202 -1.71 -7.86 -7.70
N TYR A 203 -1.69 -7.27 -8.91
CA TYR A 203 -1.99 -5.84 -9.14
C TYR A 203 -0.96 -4.85 -8.56
N HIS A 204 0.26 -5.27 -8.23
CA HIS A 204 1.32 -4.37 -7.81
C HIS A 204 1.86 -3.58 -9.01
N PHE A 205 1.92 -2.22 -8.90
CA PHE A 205 2.29 -1.36 -10.02
C PHE A 205 3.72 -1.65 -10.52
N PRO A 206 3.96 -1.68 -11.85
CA PRO A 206 5.21 -2.12 -12.49
C PRO A 206 6.50 -1.43 -12.08
N GLU A 207 6.44 -0.25 -11.47
CA GLU A 207 7.65 0.47 -11.01
C GLU A 207 8.30 -0.14 -9.75
N LYS A 208 7.61 -1.04 -9.06
CA LYS A 208 8.10 -1.67 -7.83
C LYS A 208 8.95 -2.90 -8.12
N LEU A 209 9.86 -3.25 -7.18
CA LEU A 209 10.89 -4.27 -7.39
C LEU A 209 10.36 -5.57 -8.00
N ILE A 210 9.43 -6.24 -7.36
CA ILE A 210 8.96 -7.57 -7.80
C ILE A 210 8.33 -7.53 -9.18
N PRO A 211 7.31 -6.68 -9.48
CA PRO A 211 6.75 -6.64 -10.82
C PRO A 211 7.75 -6.15 -11.87
N LEU A 212 8.63 -5.19 -11.57
CA LEU A 212 9.68 -4.74 -12.49
C LEU A 212 10.59 -5.91 -12.91
N ILE A 213 11.04 -6.72 -11.95
CA ILE A 213 11.90 -7.88 -12.22
C ILE A 213 11.14 -8.92 -13.07
N ILE A 214 9.87 -9.22 -12.74
CA ILE A 214 9.06 -10.15 -13.54
C ILE A 214 8.94 -9.65 -14.98
N LEU A 215 8.56 -8.42 -15.22
CA LEU A 215 8.36 -7.87 -16.56
C LEU A 215 9.65 -7.74 -17.34
N ASN A 216 10.74 -7.32 -16.70
CA ASN A 216 12.06 -7.28 -17.35
C ASN A 216 12.55 -8.68 -17.74
N CYS A 217 12.30 -9.71 -16.92
CA CYS A 217 12.58 -11.09 -17.30
C CYS A 217 11.83 -11.48 -18.57
N LEU A 218 10.52 -11.19 -18.63
CA LEU A 218 9.69 -11.52 -19.79
C LEU A 218 10.12 -10.78 -21.07
N ASP A 219 10.63 -9.56 -20.93
CA ASP A 219 11.16 -8.77 -22.04
C ASP A 219 12.63 -9.08 -22.39
N GLY A 220 13.32 -9.92 -21.61
CA GLY A 220 14.75 -10.18 -21.78
C GLY A 220 15.64 -8.98 -21.46
N LYS A 221 15.13 -8.02 -20.65
CA LYS A 221 15.84 -6.80 -20.24
C LYS A 221 16.73 -7.03 -19.01
N PRO A 222 17.76 -6.17 -18.78
CA PRO A 222 18.54 -6.23 -17.55
C PRO A 222 17.69 -6.11 -16.28
N LEU A 223 18.08 -6.83 -15.23
CA LEU A 223 17.44 -6.82 -13.91
C LEU A 223 18.28 -5.93 -12.97
N PRO A 224 17.89 -4.67 -12.74
CA PRO A 224 18.69 -3.75 -11.95
C PRO A 224 18.66 -4.10 -10.47
N VAL A 225 19.82 -4.35 -9.86
CA VAL A 225 20.00 -4.55 -8.43
C VAL A 225 20.83 -3.40 -7.86
N TYR A 226 20.27 -2.65 -6.94
CA TYR A 226 20.96 -1.53 -6.30
C TYR A 226 22.12 -2.01 -5.41
N GLY A 227 23.30 -1.38 -5.54
CA GLY A 227 24.50 -1.73 -4.78
C GLY A 227 24.87 -3.21 -4.97
N ARG A 228 24.87 -3.96 -3.88
CA ARG A 228 25.09 -5.42 -3.87
C ARG A 228 23.80 -6.22 -3.67
N GLY A 229 22.66 -5.54 -3.59
CA GLY A 229 21.37 -6.16 -3.28
C GLY A 229 21.22 -6.65 -1.85
N ALA A 230 22.07 -6.16 -0.92
CA ALA A 230 22.12 -6.60 0.46
C ALA A 230 21.05 -5.97 1.38
N ASN A 231 20.32 -4.98 0.90
CA ASN A 231 19.24 -4.37 1.67
C ASN A 231 18.16 -5.40 1.99
N VAL A 232 17.78 -5.49 3.26
CA VAL A 232 16.80 -6.45 3.76
C VAL A 232 15.44 -5.79 3.90
N ARG A 233 14.38 -6.49 3.46
CA ARG A 233 12.99 -6.07 3.61
C ARG A 233 12.16 -7.23 4.14
N ASP A 234 11.20 -6.92 5.01
CA ASP A 234 10.14 -7.86 5.35
C ASP A 234 9.03 -7.78 4.31
N TRP A 235 8.56 -8.93 3.82
CA TRP A 235 7.61 -9.03 2.71
C TRP A 235 6.26 -9.58 3.16
N LEU A 236 5.22 -8.78 2.95
CA LEU A 236 3.85 -9.08 3.32
C LEU A 236 2.96 -9.25 2.08
N PHE A 237 2.28 -10.39 1.97
CA PHE A 237 1.34 -10.62 0.87
C PHE A 237 0.13 -9.69 0.99
N VAL A 238 -0.27 -9.07 -0.11
CA VAL A 238 -1.23 -7.96 -0.11
C VAL A 238 -2.62 -8.35 0.43
N ASP A 239 -3.08 -9.58 0.20
CA ASP A 239 -4.37 -10.04 0.71
C ASP A 239 -4.33 -10.30 2.23
N ASP A 240 -3.17 -10.72 2.76
CA ASP A 240 -2.95 -10.82 4.22
C ASP A 240 -2.93 -9.43 4.86
N HIS A 241 -2.34 -8.44 4.19
CA HIS A 241 -2.42 -7.05 4.64
C HIS A 241 -3.87 -6.55 4.64
N ALA A 242 -4.62 -6.74 3.56
CA ALA A 242 -6.02 -6.36 3.49
C ALA A 242 -6.85 -7.00 4.62
N ALA A 243 -6.58 -8.27 4.94
CA ALA A 243 -7.22 -8.97 6.07
C ALA A 243 -6.86 -8.32 7.42
N ALA A 244 -5.58 -7.94 7.61
CA ALA A 244 -5.13 -7.22 8.81
C ALA A 244 -5.85 -5.88 8.96
N LEU A 245 -5.95 -5.10 7.86
CA LEU A 245 -6.64 -3.81 7.88
C LEU A 245 -8.11 -3.95 8.30
N MET A 246 -8.83 -4.93 7.74
CA MET A 246 -10.22 -5.20 8.11
C MET A 246 -10.34 -5.59 9.59
N LEU A 247 -9.44 -6.42 10.09
CA LEU A 247 -9.44 -6.87 11.48
C LEU A 247 -9.12 -5.73 12.46
N VAL A 248 -8.12 -4.90 12.15
CA VAL A 248 -7.77 -3.72 12.95
C VAL A 248 -8.94 -2.73 12.98
N ASN A 249 -9.61 -2.50 11.85
CA ASN A 249 -10.81 -1.66 11.80
C ASN A 249 -11.94 -2.19 12.67
N GLU A 250 -12.12 -3.51 12.69
CA GLU A 250 -13.20 -4.18 13.46
C GLU A 250 -12.94 -4.20 14.95
N LYS A 251 -11.70 -4.57 15.36
CA LYS A 251 -11.36 -4.91 16.75
C LYS A 251 -10.31 -4.02 17.39
N GLY A 252 -9.59 -3.20 16.60
CA GLY A 252 -8.55 -2.34 17.11
C GLY A 252 -9.07 -1.30 18.11
N VAL A 253 -8.24 -0.97 19.08
CA VAL A 253 -8.54 0.03 20.10
C VAL A 253 -8.28 1.42 19.52
N PRO A 254 -9.28 2.34 19.51
CA PRO A 254 -9.07 3.72 19.05
C PRO A 254 -7.89 4.41 19.75
N GLY A 255 -7.11 5.16 18.97
CA GLY A 255 -5.86 5.81 19.42
C GLY A 255 -4.62 4.93 19.25
N GLU A 256 -4.77 3.63 19.09
CA GLU A 256 -3.65 2.70 19.02
C GLU A 256 -3.04 2.58 17.60
N THR A 257 -1.76 2.22 17.60
CA THR A 257 -1.00 1.82 16.41
C THR A 257 -0.79 0.31 16.42
N TYR A 258 -0.88 -0.33 15.24
CA TYR A 258 -0.61 -1.74 15.04
C TYR A 258 0.37 -1.93 13.90
N ASN A 259 1.46 -2.64 14.16
CA ASN A 259 2.40 -3.06 13.15
C ASN A 259 1.88 -4.29 12.39
N VAL A 260 2.04 -4.28 11.05
CA VAL A 260 1.59 -5.36 10.17
C VAL A 260 2.77 -5.85 9.34
N GLY A 261 3.33 -7.01 9.68
CA GLY A 261 4.52 -7.59 9.04
C GLY A 261 4.33 -9.05 8.67
N GLY A 262 5.12 -9.50 7.70
CA GLY A 262 5.04 -10.86 7.18
C GLY A 262 5.95 -11.86 7.91
N HIS A 263 6.92 -11.40 8.70
CA HIS A 263 8.04 -12.20 9.20
C HIS A 263 8.80 -12.94 8.07
N ASN A 264 8.90 -12.30 6.92
CA ASN A 264 9.49 -12.84 5.71
C ASN A 264 10.66 -11.95 5.24
N GLU A 265 11.66 -11.75 6.09
CA GLU A 265 12.84 -10.96 5.75
C GLU A 265 13.64 -11.62 4.62
N ARG A 266 13.95 -10.86 3.58
CA ARG A 266 14.79 -11.26 2.45
C ARG A 266 15.63 -10.09 2.00
N THR A 267 16.83 -10.38 1.53
CA THR A 267 17.61 -9.40 0.78
C THR A 267 16.99 -9.14 -0.59
N ASN A 268 17.21 -7.95 -1.14
CA ASN A 268 16.73 -7.64 -2.49
C ASN A 268 17.28 -8.63 -3.54
N LEU A 269 18.52 -9.09 -3.38
CA LEU A 269 19.13 -10.07 -4.28
C LEU A 269 18.41 -11.42 -4.20
N GLU A 270 18.12 -11.92 -2.98
CA GLU A 270 17.34 -13.16 -2.80
C GLU A 270 15.98 -13.10 -3.43
N VAL A 271 15.28 -11.95 -3.34
CA VAL A 271 13.98 -11.73 -4.01
C VAL A 271 14.13 -11.84 -5.52
N VAL A 272 15.11 -11.15 -6.12
CA VAL A 272 15.37 -11.18 -7.57
C VAL A 272 15.69 -12.61 -8.03
N GLN A 273 16.59 -13.30 -7.35
CA GLN A 273 16.96 -14.67 -7.67
C GLN A 273 15.78 -15.65 -7.53
N THR A 274 14.92 -15.45 -6.53
CA THR A 274 13.72 -16.28 -6.35
C THR A 274 12.73 -16.08 -7.50
N VAL A 275 12.51 -14.85 -7.96
CA VAL A 275 11.67 -14.56 -9.13
C VAL A 275 12.26 -15.22 -10.39
N CYS A 276 13.57 -15.08 -10.61
CA CYS A 276 14.26 -15.71 -11.77
C CYS A 276 14.07 -17.24 -11.78
N ARG A 277 14.28 -17.89 -10.63
CA ARG A 277 14.15 -19.33 -10.48
C ARG A 277 12.72 -19.82 -10.76
N ILE A 278 11.71 -19.10 -10.26
CA ILE A 278 10.30 -19.43 -10.51
C ILE A 278 9.96 -19.26 -12.00
N LEU A 279 10.47 -18.20 -12.65
CA LEU A 279 10.27 -17.99 -14.09
C LEU A 279 11.01 -19.05 -14.94
N ASP A 280 12.20 -19.48 -14.54
CA ASP A 280 12.91 -20.59 -15.21
C ASP A 280 12.08 -21.87 -15.21
N GLU A 281 11.26 -22.11 -14.18
CA GLU A 281 10.37 -23.26 -14.09
C GLU A 281 9.08 -23.07 -14.91
N LEU A 282 8.42 -21.91 -14.75
CA LEU A 282 7.09 -21.66 -15.31
C LEU A 282 7.12 -21.22 -16.78
N ARG A 283 8.15 -20.50 -17.17
CA ARG A 283 8.33 -19.94 -18.52
C ARG A 283 9.81 -19.86 -18.90
N PRO A 284 10.48 -21.00 -19.12
CA PRO A 284 11.91 -21.04 -19.45
C PRO A 284 12.19 -20.24 -20.73
N ARG A 285 13.37 -19.62 -20.79
CA ARG A 285 13.83 -18.87 -21.97
C ARG A 285 14.07 -19.81 -23.16
N ALA A 286 13.72 -19.35 -24.34
CA ALA A 286 13.85 -20.14 -25.59
C ALA A 286 15.30 -20.51 -25.93
N ASP A 287 16.27 -19.69 -25.50
CA ASP A 287 17.71 -19.96 -25.71
C ASP A 287 18.33 -20.87 -24.64
N GLY A 288 17.53 -21.36 -23.68
CA GLY A 288 17.96 -22.24 -22.60
C GLY A 288 18.80 -21.56 -21.51
N SER A 289 19.07 -20.25 -21.62
CA SER A 289 19.80 -19.51 -20.60
C SER A 289 18.89 -19.22 -19.38
N LYS A 290 19.51 -18.99 -18.21
CA LYS A 290 18.79 -18.67 -16.98
C LYS A 290 18.47 -17.18 -16.88
N TYR A 291 17.31 -16.83 -16.28
CA TYR A 291 16.94 -15.44 -16.05
C TYR A 291 17.91 -14.71 -15.13
N GLU A 292 18.59 -15.41 -14.22
CA GLU A 292 19.62 -14.82 -13.36
C GLU A 292 20.79 -14.20 -14.15
N SER A 293 21.06 -14.65 -15.39
CA SER A 293 22.07 -14.06 -16.27
C SER A 293 21.77 -12.61 -16.65
N LEU A 294 20.55 -12.15 -16.47
CA LEU A 294 20.14 -10.76 -16.72
C LEU A 294 20.41 -9.82 -15.54
N ILE A 295 20.81 -10.31 -14.38
CA ILE A 295 21.08 -9.47 -13.19
C ILE A 295 22.22 -8.51 -13.50
N THR A 296 21.95 -7.22 -13.25
CA THR A 296 22.91 -6.13 -13.46
C THR A 296 22.97 -5.27 -12.20
N TYR A 297 24.16 -5.13 -11.63
CA TYR A 297 24.35 -4.27 -10.46
C TYR A 297 24.46 -2.81 -10.89
N VAL A 298 23.70 -1.94 -10.23
CA VAL A 298 23.65 -0.49 -10.49
C VAL A 298 24.04 0.29 -9.25
N ALA A 299 24.45 1.56 -9.40
CA ALA A 299 24.76 2.42 -8.27
C ALA A 299 23.57 2.50 -7.29
N ASP A 300 23.87 2.50 -5.99
CA ASP A 300 22.82 2.60 -4.97
C ASP A 300 22.18 4.00 -4.94
N ARG A 301 20.98 4.10 -4.39
CA ARG A 301 20.28 5.39 -4.25
C ARG A 301 20.69 6.10 -2.96
N PRO A 302 20.63 7.45 -2.92
CA PRO A 302 20.86 8.21 -1.70
C PRO A 302 19.83 7.83 -0.60
N GLY A 303 20.31 7.73 0.66
CA GLY A 303 19.43 7.45 1.79
C GLY A 303 18.77 6.06 1.76
N HIS A 304 19.40 5.09 1.13
CA HIS A 304 18.87 3.73 1.06
C HIS A 304 19.09 3.00 2.37
N ASP A 305 18.05 2.84 3.16
CA ASP A 305 18.08 2.13 4.44
C ASP A 305 18.52 0.67 4.30
N LEU A 306 19.35 0.21 5.25
CA LEU A 306 19.94 -1.13 5.20
C LEU A 306 18.89 -2.21 5.41
N ARG A 307 18.10 -2.10 6.49
CA ARG A 307 17.19 -3.16 6.90
C ARG A 307 15.90 -2.61 7.51
N TYR A 308 14.79 -3.20 7.07
CA TYR A 308 13.49 -3.08 7.69
C TYR A 308 13.02 -4.45 8.15
N ALA A 309 12.62 -4.54 9.42
CA ALA A 309 11.99 -5.71 10.00
C ALA A 309 11.00 -5.22 11.06
N ILE A 310 9.75 -5.57 10.90
CA ILE A 310 8.68 -5.09 11.77
C ILE A 310 8.16 -6.22 12.66
N ASP A 311 7.84 -5.91 13.91
CA ASP A 311 7.25 -6.87 14.85
C ASP A 311 5.72 -6.73 14.86
N PRO A 312 4.95 -7.68 14.32
CA PRO A 312 3.49 -7.68 14.38
C PRO A 312 2.91 -8.34 15.64
N ALA A 313 3.74 -8.62 16.65
CA ALA A 313 3.32 -9.38 17.84
C ALA A 313 2.11 -8.77 18.55
N LYS A 314 1.99 -7.45 18.60
CA LYS A 314 0.81 -6.77 19.16
C LYS A 314 -0.46 -7.15 18.41
N LEU A 315 -0.46 -7.03 17.09
CA LEU A 315 -1.59 -7.40 16.23
C LEU A 315 -1.94 -8.88 16.37
N MET A 316 -0.92 -9.75 16.42
CA MET A 316 -1.11 -11.19 16.54
C MET A 316 -1.69 -11.58 17.91
N ASN A 317 -1.17 -11.01 18.98
CA ASN A 317 -1.56 -11.38 20.35
C ASN A 317 -2.90 -10.77 20.76
N GLU A 318 -3.15 -9.50 20.42
CA GLU A 318 -4.36 -8.79 20.83
C GLU A 318 -5.56 -9.08 19.94
N LEU A 319 -5.35 -9.18 18.63
CA LEU A 319 -6.44 -9.31 17.65
C LEU A 319 -6.51 -10.70 17.00
N GLY A 320 -5.50 -11.56 17.17
CA GLY A 320 -5.48 -12.93 16.64
C GLY A 320 -5.16 -13.03 15.15
N TRP A 321 -4.60 -11.97 14.53
CA TRP A 321 -4.20 -12.00 13.12
C TRP A 321 -2.94 -12.85 12.92
N LYS A 322 -2.86 -13.51 11.77
CA LYS A 322 -1.63 -14.19 11.30
C LYS A 322 -1.57 -14.12 9.78
N PRO A 323 -0.38 -13.92 9.19
CA PRO A 323 -0.23 -14.05 7.75
C PRO A 323 -0.54 -15.50 7.32
N THR A 324 -1.21 -15.65 6.20
CA THR A 324 -1.61 -16.96 5.65
C THR A 324 -0.64 -17.46 4.57
N ARG A 325 0.19 -16.56 3.99
CA ARG A 325 1.23 -16.88 3.00
C ARG A 325 2.62 -16.73 3.59
N THR A 326 3.47 -17.71 3.32
CA THR A 326 4.93 -17.53 3.40
C THR A 326 5.40 -16.76 2.17
N PHE A 327 6.63 -16.22 2.22
CA PHE A 327 7.20 -15.57 1.04
C PHE A 327 7.24 -16.52 -0.17
N ASP A 328 7.66 -17.78 0.02
CA ASP A 328 7.82 -18.75 -1.07
C ASP A 328 6.49 -19.09 -1.76
N THR A 329 5.40 -19.24 -0.98
CA THR A 329 4.08 -19.50 -1.55
C THR A 329 3.51 -18.26 -2.25
N GLY A 330 3.59 -17.10 -1.60
CA GLY A 330 3.04 -15.85 -2.13
C GLY A 330 3.80 -15.32 -3.36
N ILE A 331 5.14 -15.48 -3.41
CA ILE A 331 5.91 -15.02 -4.57
C ILE A 331 5.62 -15.88 -5.81
N ARG A 332 5.44 -17.19 -5.64
CA ARG A 332 5.04 -18.07 -6.75
C ARG A 332 3.64 -17.71 -7.27
N GLU A 333 2.69 -17.49 -6.35
CA GLU A 333 1.33 -17.01 -6.69
C GLU A 333 1.40 -15.67 -7.45
N THR A 334 2.26 -14.76 -7.02
CA THR A 334 2.47 -13.46 -7.66
C THR A 334 3.02 -13.62 -9.08
N VAL A 335 4.10 -14.38 -9.28
CA VAL A 335 4.70 -14.59 -10.61
C VAL A 335 3.67 -15.23 -11.55
N GLN A 336 2.96 -16.27 -11.10
CA GLN A 336 1.91 -16.90 -11.89
C GLN A 336 0.83 -15.91 -12.30
N TRP A 337 0.40 -15.04 -11.34
CA TRP A 337 -0.60 -14.03 -11.66
C TRP A 337 -0.15 -13.07 -12.78
N TYR A 338 1.11 -12.61 -12.76
CA TYR A 338 1.63 -11.76 -13.84
C TYR A 338 1.67 -12.48 -15.18
N LEU A 339 2.01 -13.76 -15.21
CA LEU A 339 1.98 -14.58 -16.43
C LEU A 339 0.57 -14.69 -17.03
N ASP A 340 -0.45 -14.80 -16.18
CA ASP A 340 -1.85 -15.03 -16.58
C ASP A 340 -2.62 -13.73 -16.86
N ASN A 341 -2.12 -12.57 -16.41
CA ASN A 341 -2.87 -11.32 -16.43
C ASN A 341 -2.20 -10.18 -17.23
N ALA A 342 -1.64 -10.51 -18.39
CA ALA A 342 -1.05 -9.53 -19.31
C ALA A 342 -2.06 -8.41 -19.70
N TRP A 343 -3.36 -8.70 -19.70
CA TRP A 343 -4.40 -7.72 -19.96
C TRP A 343 -4.38 -6.52 -18.99
N TRP A 344 -3.90 -6.73 -17.74
CA TRP A 344 -3.84 -5.68 -16.73
C TRP A 344 -2.55 -4.87 -16.82
N TRP A 345 -1.38 -5.53 -16.85
CA TRP A 345 -0.10 -4.83 -16.81
C TRP A 345 0.39 -4.35 -18.18
N GLY A 346 -0.01 -5.01 -19.29
CA GLY A 346 0.42 -4.65 -20.64
C GLY A 346 0.15 -3.19 -20.99
N PRO A 347 -1.10 -2.68 -20.88
CA PRO A 347 -1.39 -1.27 -21.13
C PRO A 347 -0.65 -0.29 -20.21
N ILE A 348 -0.34 -0.69 -18.98
CA ILE A 348 0.45 0.11 -18.04
C ILE A 348 1.90 0.20 -18.52
N HIS A 349 2.48 -0.94 -18.88
CA HIS A 349 3.86 -1.06 -19.34
C HIS A 349 4.10 -0.28 -20.64
N GLU A 350 3.14 -0.29 -21.55
CA GLU A 350 3.22 0.44 -22.82
C GLU A 350 3.02 1.95 -22.68
N LYS A 351 2.16 2.40 -21.77
CA LYS A 351 1.68 3.80 -21.76
C LYS A 351 2.09 4.61 -20.53
N LYS A 352 2.29 3.98 -19.38
CA LYS A 352 2.51 4.68 -18.12
C LYS A 352 3.93 4.54 -17.56
N TYR A 353 4.56 3.38 -17.74
CA TYR A 353 5.89 3.09 -17.18
C TYR A 353 6.56 1.95 -17.94
N ALA A 354 7.59 2.25 -18.70
CA ALA A 354 8.33 1.29 -19.54
C ALA A 354 9.59 0.70 -18.87
N GLY A 355 9.74 0.87 -17.54
CA GLY A 355 10.87 0.34 -16.77
C GLY A 355 12.05 1.31 -16.64
N GLU A 356 11.84 2.61 -16.86
CA GLU A 356 12.87 3.64 -16.68
C GLU A 356 13.32 3.76 -15.21
N ARG A 357 14.60 4.09 -15.01
CA ARG A 357 15.17 4.33 -13.68
C ARG A 357 14.69 5.67 -13.12
N LEU A 358 14.16 5.65 -11.90
CA LEU A 358 13.71 6.82 -11.14
C LEU A 358 14.72 7.20 -10.05
N GLY A 359 14.59 8.38 -9.43
CA GLY A 359 15.38 8.80 -8.27
C GLY A 359 16.86 9.11 -8.60
N THR A 360 17.17 9.44 -9.82
CA THR A 360 18.51 9.90 -10.20
C THR A 360 18.57 11.41 -10.07
N ILE A 361 19.26 11.92 -9.03
CA ILE A 361 19.58 13.35 -8.96
C ILE A 361 20.36 13.72 -10.24
N LYS A 362 19.72 14.43 -11.15
CA LYS A 362 20.43 15.09 -12.25
C LYS A 362 21.24 16.21 -11.62
N ARG A 363 22.55 15.99 -11.45
CA ARG A 363 23.50 17.03 -11.04
C ARG A 363 23.72 18.03 -12.19
#